data_264c9e15e026b03e27d197764c90b0d3
#
_entry.id   264c9e15e026b03e27d197764c90b0d3
#
_cell.length_a   1.000
_cell.length_b   1.000
_cell.length_c   1.000
_cell.angle_alpha   90.00
_cell.angle_beta   90.00
_cell.angle_gamma   90.00
#
_symmetry.space_group_name_H-M   'P 1'
#
loop_
_entity.id
_entity.type
_entity.pdbx_description
1 polymer ?
#
loop_
_entity_poly.entity_id
_entity_poly.type
_entity_poly.pdbx_seq_one_letter_code
_entity_poly.pdbx_strand_id
1 'polypeptide(L)'
;PTVGLDPHIRRQIWAKIKELKHEGVTVILTTHYLDEAEILSDRVCILDKGLIKLIDTPEKLLSDFKKKNLEDVFLELMQEPQENIDNNKESL
;
A
#
# COMPACT_ATOMS: atom_id res chain seq x y z
N PRO A 1 0.24 -8.55 -8.25
CA PRO A 1 -0.17 -9.19 -9.53
C PRO A 1 0.96 -9.40 -10.52
N THR A 2 2.12 -8.77 -10.30
CA THR A 2 3.24 -8.91 -11.23
C THR A 2 4.38 -9.73 -10.65
N VAL A 3 4.11 -10.56 -9.66
CA VAL A 3 5.13 -11.38 -9.01
C VAL A 3 5.75 -12.34 -10.02
N GLY A 4 7.09 -12.37 -10.03
CA GLY A 4 7.79 -13.31 -10.90
C GLY A 4 7.78 -12.96 -12.37
N LEU A 5 7.24 -11.82 -12.75
CA LEU A 5 7.19 -11.42 -14.14
C LEU A 5 8.43 -10.63 -14.52
N ASP A 6 8.79 -10.77 -15.81
CA ASP A 6 9.83 -9.97 -16.41
C ASP A 6 9.50 -8.47 -16.28
N PRO A 7 10.49 -7.62 -15.98
CA PRO A 7 10.23 -6.18 -15.87
C PRO A 7 9.57 -5.56 -17.09
N HIS A 8 9.86 -6.08 -18.27
CA HIS A 8 9.25 -5.57 -19.50
C HIS A 8 7.75 -5.88 -19.52
N ILE A 9 7.38 -7.09 -19.16
CA ILE A 9 5.97 -7.51 -19.12
C ILE A 9 5.25 -6.75 -18.00
N ARG A 10 5.93 -6.57 -16.89
CA ARG A 10 5.39 -5.82 -15.76
C ARG A 10 4.99 -4.41 -16.19
N ARG A 11 5.84 -3.74 -16.96
CA ARG A 11 5.53 -2.40 -17.45
C ARG A 11 4.36 -2.40 -18.41
N GLN A 12 4.22 -3.45 -19.22
CA GLN A 12 3.09 -3.55 -20.12
C GLN A 12 1.79 -3.68 -19.36
N ILE A 13 1.79 -4.45 -18.28
CA ILE A 13 0.61 -4.61 -17.44
C ILE A 13 0.27 -3.27 -16.77
N TRP A 14 1.27 -2.57 -16.26
CA TRP A 14 1.06 -1.27 -15.64
C TRP A 14 0.46 -0.28 -16.64
N ALA A 15 0.97 -0.28 -17.85
CA ALA A 15 0.47 0.62 -18.89
C ALA A 15 -0.99 0.30 -19.20
N LYS A 16 -1.34 -0.97 -19.26
CA LYS A 16 -2.73 -1.38 -19.53
C LYS A 16 -3.65 -0.94 -18.42
N ILE A 17 -3.22 -1.08 -17.18
CA ILE A 17 -4.03 -0.65 -16.04
C ILE A 17 -4.28 0.86 -16.11
N LYS A 18 -3.25 1.64 -16.40
CA LYS A 18 -3.39 3.09 -16.52
C LYS A 18 -4.32 3.47 -17.66
N GLU A 19 -4.25 2.74 -18.76
CA GLU A 19 -5.12 2.99 -19.89
C GLU A 19 -6.58 2.75 -19.51
N LEU A 20 -6.86 1.65 -18.82
CA LEU A 20 -8.21 1.34 -18.38
C LEU A 20 -8.73 2.42 -17.43
N LYS A 21 -7.92 2.88 -16.53
CA LYS A 21 -8.31 3.95 -15.61
C LYS A 21 -8.63 5.23 -16.39
N HIS A 22 -7.83 5.54 -17.38
CA HIS A 22 -8.05 6.73 -18.19
C HIS A 22 -9.36 6.66 -18.93
N GLU A 23 -9.80 5.47 -19.29
CA GLU A 23 -11.08 5.25 -19.96
C GLU A 23 -12.26 5.25 -19.01
N GLY A 24 -12.03 5.47 -17.72
CA GLY A 24 -13.10 5.53 -16.73
C GLY A 24 -13.44 4.19 -16.11
N VAL A 25 -12.64 3.17 -16.34
CA VAL A 25 -12.84 1.85 -15.75
C VAL A 25 -12.32 1.84 -14.33
N THR A 26 -13.12 1.30 -13.42
CA THR A 26 -12.68 1.10 -12.04
C THR A 26 -11.88 -0.19 -11.97
N VAL A 27 -10.64 -0.09 -11.48
CA VAL A 27 -9.75 -1.24 -11.40
C VAL A 27 -9.43 -1.50 -9.91
N ILE A 28 -9.65 -2.74 -9.48
CA ILE A 28 -9.30 -3.15 -8.11
C ILE A 28 -8.08 -4.05 -8.21
N LEU A 29 -7.03 -3.66 -7.50
CA LEU A 29 -5.75 -4.33 -7.54
C LEU A 29 -5.39 -4.82 -6.14
N THR A 30 -5.08 -6.10 -6.03
CA THR A 30 -4.64 -6.67 -4.76
C THR A 30 -3.17 -7.04 -4.90
N THR A 31 -2.34 -6.48 -4.03
CA THR A 31 -0.90 -6.72 -4.11
C THR A 31 -0.28 -6.56 -2.74
N HIS A 32 0.83 -7.24 -2.52
CA HIS A 32 1.68 -6.98 -1.36
C HIS A 32 2.97 -6.28 -1.77
N TYR A 33 3.04 -5.82 -3.00
CA TYR A 33 4.14 -4.98 -3.47
C TYR A 33 3.71 -3.53 -3.33
N LEU A 34 4.18 -2.89 -2.28
CA LEU A 34 3.72 -1.55 -1.94
C LEU A 34 4.18 -0.49 -2.93
N ASP A 35 5.32 -0.69 -3.57
CA ASP A 35 5.76 0.22 -4.62
C ASP A 35 4.80 0.21 -5.80
N GLU A 36 4.25 -0.94 -6.13
CA GLU A 36 3.28 -1.08 -7.19
C GLU A 36 1.98 -0.36 -6.83
N ALA A 37 1.52 -0.56 -5.59
CA ALA A 37 0.32 0.12 -5.11
C ALA A 37 0.51 1.63 -5.14
N GLU A 38 1.69 2.11 -4.77
CA GLU A 38 1.97 3.54 -4.73
C GLU A 38 1.90 4.16 -6.12
N ILE A 39 2.42 3.47 -7.13
CA ILE A 39 2.49 3.99 -8.49
C ILE A 39 1.14 3.91 -9.20
N LEU A 40 0.41 2.83 -9.01
CA LEU A 40 -0.77 2.54 -9.82
C LEU A 40 -2.08 2.98 -9.19
N SER A 41 -2.14 3.10 -7.87
CA SER A 41 -3.42 3.27 -7.20
C SER A 41 -3.78 4.72 -6.97
N ASP A 42 -5.04 5.03 -7.12
CA ASP A 42 -5.58 6.33 -6.72
C ASP A 42 -5.89 6.33 -5.23
N ARG A 43 -6.30 5.18 -4.71
CA ARG A 43 -6.56 4.99 -3.28
C ARG A 43 -6.00 3.65 -2.86
N VAL A 44 -5.49 3.60 -1.65
CA VAL A 44 -4.90 2.40 -1.08
C VAL A 44 -5.69 2.00 0.16
N CYS A 45 -6.00 0.72 0.24
CA CYS A 45 -6.65 0.15 1.42
C CYS A 45 -5.67 -0.84 2.04
N ILE A 46 -5.30 -0.60 3.28
CA ILE A 46 -4.37 -1.48 3.98
C ILE A 46 -5.15 -2.42 4.89
N LEU A 47 -4.94 -3.72 4.67
CA LEU A 47 -5.61 -4.76 5.42
C LEU A 47 -4.62 -5.47 6.33
N ASP A 48 -5.10 -5.86 7.49
CA ASP A 48 -4.33 -6.69 8.41
C ASP A 48 -5.28 -7.63 9.12
N LYS A 49 -5.03 -8.94 8.99
CA LYS A 49 -5.83 -9.97 9.64
C LYS A 49 -7.32 -9.83 9.34
N GLY A 50 -7.63 -9.52 8.10
CA GLY A 50 -9.01 -9.39 7.66
C GLY A 50 -9.70 -8.10 8.03
N LEU A 51 -8.97 -7.17 8.64
CA LEU A 51 -9.53 -5.89 9.06
C LEU A 51 -8.90 -4.76 8.26
N ILE A 52 -9.70 -3.75 7.95
CA ILE A 52 -9.22 -2.57 7.26
C ILE A 52 -8.53 -1.67 8.28
N LYS A 53 -7.25 -1.42 8.06
CA LYS A 53 -6.50 -0.52 8.93
C LYS A 53 -6.69 0.92 8.52
N LEU A 54 -6.65 1.18 7.22
CA LEU A 54 -6.87 2.54 6.74
C LEU A 54 -7.07 2.55 5.23
N ILE A 55 -7.72 3.59 4.75
CA ILE A 55 -7.96 3.83 3.33
C ILE A 55 -7.67 5.29 3.04
N ASP A 56 -6.77 5.54 2.08
CA ASP A 56 -6.51 6.91 1.68
C ASP A 56 -5.72 6.92 0.38
N THR A 57 -5.45 8.12 -0.14
CA THR A 57 -4.58 8.25 -1.31
C THR A 57 -3.13 8.02 -0.89
N PRO A 58 -2.29 7.54 -1.81
CA PRO A 58 -0.87 7.36 -1.48
C PRO A 58 -0.22 8.65 -0.99
N GLU A 59 -0.51 9.77 -1.65
CA GLU A 59 0.10 11.05 -1.28
C GLU A 59 -0.26 11.42 0.15
N LYS A 60 -1.51 11.23 0.51
CA LYS A 60 -1.95 11.60 1.85
C LYS A 60 -1.33 10.69 2.91
N LEU A 61 -1.21 9.41 2.61
CA LEU A 61 -0.56 8.49 3.53
C LEU A 61 0.89 8.86 3.76
N LEU A 62 1.60 9.19 2.70
CA LEU A 62 3.00 9.59 2.83
C LEU A 62 3.13 10.87 3.65
N SER A 63 2.23 11.81 3.43
CA SER A 63 2.26 13.09 4.13
C SER A 63 1.90 12.91 5.60
N ASP A 64 0.84 12.19 5.89
CA ASP A 64 0.37 12.01 7.26
C ASP A 64 1.37 11.27 8.12
N PHE A 65 2.03 10.27 7.54
CA PHE A 65 3.01 9.47 8.27
C PHE A 65 4.42 10.04 8.14
N LYS A 66 4.60 11.04 7.29
CA LYS A 66 5.90 11.68 7.07
C LYS A 66 6.93 10.67 6.59
N LYS A 67 6.53 9.85 5.62
CA LYS A 67 7.38 8.82 5.03
C LYS A 67 7.62 9.10 3.56
N LYS A 68 8.61 8.43 3.00
CA LYS A 68 8.98 8.61 1.59
C LYS A 68 8.32 7.59 0.68
N ASN A 69 7.87 6.46 1.22
CA ASN A 69 7.24 5.42 0.43
C ASN A 69 6.22 4.68 1.28
N LEU A 70 5.34 3.94 0.61
CA LEU A 70 4.27 3.22 1.30
C LEU A 70 4.78 2.06 2.15
N GLU A 71 5.91 1.50 1.78
CA GLU A 71 6.48 0.42 2.58
C GLU A 71 6.75 0.89 4.00
N ASP A 72 7.33 2.08 4.14
CA ASP A 72 7.60 2.63 5.45
C ASP A 72 6.34 2.96 6.22
N VAL A 73 5.30 3.43 5.53
CA VAL A 73 4.00 3.66 6.16
C VAL A 73 3.45 2.36 6.71
N PHE A 74 3.51 1.31 5.91
CA PHE A 74 3.00 0.01 6.29
C PHE A 74 3.75 -0.55 7.50
N LEU A 75 5.07 -0.43 7.49
CA LEU A 75 5.87 -0.93 8.59
C LEU A 75 5.55 -0.21 9.89
N GLU A 76 5.39 1.10 9.83
CA GLU A 76 5.03 1.84 11.03
C GLU A 76 3.66 1.45 11.54
N LEU A 77 2.71 1.27 10.63
CA LEU A 77 1.36 0.88 10.99
C LEU A 77 1.33 -0.47 11.68
N MET A 78 2.11 -1.42 11.17
CA MET A 78 2.14 -2.76 11.73
C MET A 78 2.88 -2.83 13.06
N GLN A 79 3.85 -1.96 13.28
CA GLN A 79 4.63 -1.97 14.51
C GLN A 79 3.93 -1.29 15.67
N GLU A 80 3.06 -0.32 15.36
CA GLU A 80 2.45 0.51 16.39
C GLU A 80 1.76 -0.28 17.49
N PRO A 81 0.92 -1.27 17.17
CA PRO A 81 0.29 -2.04 18.25
C PRO A 81 1.28 -2.81 19.10
N GLN A 82 2.37 -3.28 18.51
CA GLN A 82 3.38 -4.02 19.25
C GLN A 82 4.14 -3.11 20.21
N GLU A 83 4.41 -1.93 19.77
CA GLU A 83 5.09 -0.95 20.60
C GLU A 83 4.24 -0.59 21.81
N ASN A 84 2.98 -0.41 21.61
CA ASN A 84 2.06 -0.10 22.71
C ASN A 84 2.03 -1.22 23.72
N ILE A 85 2.03 -2.44 23.26
CA ILE A 85 2.04 -3.60 24.15
C ILE A 85 3.32 -3.63 24.94
N ASP A 86 4.43 -3.40 24.30
CA ASP A 86 5.73 -3.41 24.96
C ASP A 86 5.81 -2.32 26.02
N ASN A 87 5.31 -1.14 25.71
CA ASN A 87 5.29 -0.05 26.67
C ASN A 87 4.49 -0.41 27.90
N ASN A 88 3.36 -1.08 27.70
CA ASN A 88 2.54 -1.51 28.83
C ASN A 88 3.27 -2.50 29.69
N LYS A 89 4.02 -3.40 29.07
CA LYS A 89 4.80 -4.36 29.83
C LYS A 89 5.86 -3.65 30.67
N GLU A 90 6.45 -2.66 30.10
CA GLU A 90 7.50 -1.93 30.81
C GLU A 90 6.95 -1.19 32.00
N SER A 91 5.73 -0.76 31.90
CA SER A 91 5.11 -0.02 32.99
C SER A 91 4.77 -0.92 34.17
N LEU A 92 4.83 -2.20 33.96
CA LEU A 92 4.58 -3.13 35.05
C LEU A 92 5.77 -3.31 35.92
#